data_2cba401dd0d23644a928946c6edd7ffb
#
_entry.id   2cba401dd0d23644a928946c6edd7ffb
#
_cell.length_a   1.000
_cell.length_b   1.000
_cell.length_c   1.000
_cell.angle_alpha   90.00
_cell.angle_beta   90.00
_cell.angle_gamma   90.00
#
_symmetry.space_group_name_H-M   'P 1'
#
loop_
_entity.id
_entity.type
_entity.pdbx_description
1 polymer ?
#
loop_
_entity_poly.entity_id
_entity_poly.type
_entity_poly.pdbx_seq_one_letter_code
_entity_poly.pdbx_strand_id
1 'polypeptide(L)'
;MYLRLIIIILFVLPSAGKGQIILDTMYFDQNWEQSTEQDANYYRIVSTDTTFGSFRFSVKDYYLSGQVQMTGTYKSIRPDNKDGQFIYYYDNGRQQRECFYKENTLNGTFKEWYRSGQQKNEQEYKNGLLDGPYKTWREDGSLKMEARYVKGEKNGSFKTYYENGQITRNDLYQSDRLVEGFCFTQSGEPTEYFPYIVMPKFRDGSTGLRKFIIQELKYPPEAKKSGVEGYVIVVFTVDEKGNVKDPQIVNGDRDYFNEEALRVVNLFPKWIPGKVDGITSPVHVTVPIEFRLH
;
A
#
# COMPACT_ATOMS: atom_id res chain seq x y z
N MET A 1 4.38 -34.77 13.02
CA MET A 1 4.74 -34.54 11.61
C MET A 1 3.96 -35.54 10.76
N TYR A 2 2.70 -35.18 10.42
CA TYR A 2 1.84 -36.05 9.57
C TYR A 2 1.75 -35.39 8.19
N LEU A 3 2.45 -36.06 7.24
CA LEU A 3 2.37 -35.76 5.82
C LEU A 3 0.99 -36.24 5.34
N ARG A 4 0.00 -35.35 5.21
CA ARG A 4 -1.27 -35.69 4.56
C ARG A 4 -1.04 -35.69 3.05
N LEU A 5 -0.98 -36.90 2.49
CA LEU A 5 -1.02 -37.17 1.07
C LEU A 5 -2.40 -36.71 0.55
N ILE A 6 -2.43 -35.58 -0.17
CA ILE A 6 -3.66 -35.13 -0.86
C ILE A 6 -3.75 -35.97 -2.14
N ILE A 7 -4.67 -36.91 -2.14
CA ILE A 7 -5.02 -37.69 -3.34
C ILE A 7 -5.82 -36.76 -4.25
N ILE A 8 -5.22 -36.36 -5.37
CA ILE A 8 -5.92 -35.68 -6.46
C ILE A 8 -6.75 -36.75 -7.19
N ILE A 9 -8.05 -36.80 -6.92
CA ILE A 9 -8.98 -37.59 -7.71
C ILE A 9 -9.31 -36.80 -8.97
N LEU A 10 -8.67 -37.17 -10.08
CA LEU A 10 -9.01 -36.67 -11.41
C LEU A 10 -10.31 -37.37 -11.86
N PHE A 11 -11.44 -36.72 -11.76
CA PHE A 11 -12.64 -37.11 -12.48
C PHE A 11 -12.54 -36.61 -13.92
N VAL A 12 -12.08 -37.46 -14.83
CA VAL A 12 -12.16 -37.22 -16.26
C VAL A 12 -13.55 -37.63 -16.74
N LEU A 13 -14.44 -36.69 -16.95
CA LEU A 13 -15.66 -36.92 -17.73
C LEU A 13 -15.38 -36.51 -19.19
N PRO A 14 -15.60 -37.37 -20.17
CA PRO A 14 -15.43 -37.03 -21.57
C PRO A 14 -16.68 -36.31 -22.10
N SER A 15 -16.64 -35.02 -22.26
CA SER A 15 -17.55 -34.31 -23.16
C SER A 15 -16.83 -33.15 -23.83
N ALA A 16 -16.88 -33.15 -25.17
CA ALA A 16 -16.31 -32.15 -26.03
C ALA A 16 -17.04 -30.80 -25.86
N GLY A 17 -16.60 -30.02 -24.86
CA GLY A 17 -16.94 -28.64 -24.61
C GLY A 17 -15.75 -27.98 -23.97
N LYS A 18 -15.36 -26.77 -24.42
CA LYS A 18 -14.35 -25.92 -23.78
C LYS A 18 -14.78 -25.66 -22.34
N GLY A 19 -14.44 -26.52 -21.39
CA GLY A 19 -14.84 -26.46 -20.00
C GLY A 19 -13.64 -26.16 -19.12
N GLN A 20 -13.73 -25.18 -18.24
CA GLN A 20 -12.85 -25.00 -17.12
C GLN A 20 -12.96 -26.25 -16.22
N ILE A 21 -11.84 -26.91 -15.94
CA ILE A 21 -11.78 -28.02 -14.98
C ILE A 21 -11.47 -27.41 -13.62
N ILE A 22 -12.42 -27.53 -12.67
CA ILE A 22 -12.17 -27.17 -11.28
C ILE A 22 -11.17 -28.16 -10.69
N LEU A 23 -10.05 -27.63 -10.18
CA LEU A 23 -8.97 -28.45 -9.61
C LEU A 23 -9.07 -28.55 -8.10
N ASP A 24 -9.43 -27.46 -7.42
CA ASP A 24 -9.39 -27.38 -5.96
C ASP A 24 -10.30 -26.27 -5.43
N THR A 25 -10.81 -26.47 -4.19
CA THR A 25 -11.47 -25.45 -3.38
C THR A 25 -10.69 -25.31 -2.09
N MET A 26 -10.25 -24.08 -1.78
CA MET A 26 -9.47 -23.77 -0.58
C MET A 26 -10.22 -22.75 0.25
N TYR A 27 -10.13 -22.86 1.57
CA TYR A 27 -10.79 -21.97 2.53
C TYR A 27 -9.76 -21.13 3.27
N PHE A 28 -10.07 -19.87 3.57
CA PHE A 28 -9.18 -18.90 4.22
C PHE A 28 -9.92 -18.11 5.29
N ASP A 29 -9.22 -17.80 6.36
CA ASP A 29 -9.70 -16.92 7.42
C ASP A 29 -9.66 -15.43 7.02
N GLN A 30 -9.96 -14.53 7.97
CA GLN A 30 -9.93 -13.08 7.76
C GLN A 30 -8.54 -12.52 7.41
N ASN A 31 -7.46 -13.24 7.75
CA ASN A 31 -6.06 -12.84 7.49
C ASN A 31 -5.51 -13.49 6.21
N TRP A 32 -6.35 -14.22 5.45
CA TRP A 32 -5.94 -15.02 4.28
C TRP A 32 -5.00 -16.18 4.62
N GLU A 33 -5.04 -16.67 5.87
CA GLU A 33 -4.40 -17.92 6.25
C GLU A 33 -5.32 -19.10 5.95
N GLN A 34 -4.73 -20.25 5.57
CA GLN A 34 -5.51 -21.43 5.22
C GLN A 34 -6.32 -21.90 6.44
N SER A 35 -7.60 -22.11 6.24
CA SER A 35 -8.58 -22.42 7.29
C SER A 35 -9.43 -23.64 6.94
N THR A 36 -10.30 -24.04 7.88
CA THR A 36 -11.37 -25.00 7.62
C THR A 36 -12.57 -24.29 6.99
N GLU A 37 -13.49 -25.03 6.37
CA GLU A 37 -14.72 -24.46 5.84
C GLU A 37 -15.56 -23.75 6.93
N GLN A 38 -15.54 -24.26 8.18
CA GLN A 38 -16.32 -23.75 9.29
C GLN A 38 -15.79 -22.42 9.83
N ASP A 39 -14.47 -22.21 9.77
CA ASP A 39 -13.79 -21.02 10.33
C ASP A 39 -13.38 -20.03 9.23
N ALA A 40 -13.79 -20.28 7.98
CA ALA A 40 -13.40 -19.46 6.85
C ALA A 40 -14.16 -18.13 6.81
N ASN A 41 -13.52 -17.13 6.21
CA ASN A 41 -14.13 -15.86 5.78
C ASN A 41 -14.22 -15.79 4.25
N TYR A 42 -13.35 -16.55 3.58
CA TYR A 42 -13.25 -16.58 2.10
C TYR A 42 -13.07 -18.01 1.63
N TYR A 43 -13.45 -18.26 0.37
CA TYR A 43 -13.06 -19.48 -0.31
C TYR A 43 -12.55 -19.20 -1.72
N ARG A 44 -11.60 -20.01 -2.18
CA ARG A 44 -10.95 -19.92 -3.49
C ARG A 44 -11.31 -21.12 -4.35
N ILE A 45 -11.69 -20.87 -5.59
CA ILE A 45 -11.85 -21.89 -6.61
C ILE A 45 -10.72 -21.74 -7.63
N VAL A 46 -9.99 -22.80 -7.86
CA VAL A 46 -8.93 -22.89 -8.87
C VAL A 46 -9.41 -23.74 -10.03
N SER A 47 -9.28 -23.24 -11.24
CA SER A 47 -9.57 -23.96 -12.47
C SER A 47 -8.44 -23.81 -13.48
N THR A 48 -8.31 -24.76 -14.43
CA THR A 48 -7.38 -24.62 -15.54
C THR A 48 -8.04 -23.90 -16.71
N ASP A 49 -7.26 -23.07 -17.40
CA ASP A 49 -7.62 -22.50 -18.69
C ASP A 49 -6.66 -23.06 -19.75
N THR A 50 -7.20 -23.84 -20.66
CA THR A 50 -6.44 -24.46 -21.76
C THR A 50 -6.64 -23.74 -23.09
N THR A 51 -7.33 -22.61 -23.11
CA THR A 51 -7.81 -21.96 -24.33
C THR A 51 -6.70 -21.36 -25.21
N PHE A 52 -5.51 -21.08 -24.65
CA PHE A 52 -4.45 -20.34 -25.32
C PHE A 52 -3.12 -21.08 -25.54
N GLY A 53 -3.11 -22.39 -25.48
CA GLY A 53 -1.90 -23.18 -25.75
C GLY A 53 -0.81 -23.09 -24.68
N SER A 54 -0.97 -22.27 -23.65
CA SER A 54 -0.16 -22.21 -22.46
C SER A 54 -1.01 -22.58 -21.23
N PHE A 55 -0.49 -23.48 -20.41
CA PHE A 55 -1.16 -23.93 -19.19
C PHE A 55 -1.19 -22.76 -18.18
N ARG A 56 -2.38 -22.27 -17.87
CA ARG A 56 -2.61 -21.21 -16.87
C ARG A 56 -3.71 -21.63 -15.91
N PHE A 57 -3.69 -21.01 -14.72
CA PHE A 57 -4.73 -21.20 -13.71
C PHE A 57 -5.61 -19.96 -13.66
N SER A 58 -6.92 -20.17 -13.75
CA SER A 58 -7.91 -19.15 -13.42
C SER A 58 -8.30 -19.33 -11.95
N VAL A 59 -8.18 -18.28 -11.18
CA VAL A 59 -8.51 -18.25 -9.75
C VAL A 59 -9.66 -17.31 -9.52
N LYS A 60 -10.64 -17.75 -8.73
CA LYS A 60 -11.72 -16.92 -8.24
C LYS A 60 -11.81 -17.06 -6.73
N ASP A 61 -11.72 -15.94 -6.05
CA ASP A 61 -11.94 -15.84 -4.61
C ASP A 61 -13.34 -15.30 -4.35
N TYR A 62 -13.97 -15.80 -3.31
CA TYR A 62 -15.33 -15.47 -2.94
C TYR A 62 -15.41 -15.10 -1.47
N TYR A 63 -16.27 -14.14 -1.16
CA TYR A 63 -16.81 -13.98 0.19
C TYR A 63 -17.70 -15.18 0.54
N LEU A 64 -17.87 -15.50 1.81
CA LEU A 64 -18.79 -16.59 2.22
C LEU A 64 -20.24 -16.38 1.76
N SER A 65 -20.63 -15.14 1.46
CA SER A 65 -21.93 -14.84 0.85
C SER A 65 -22.11 -15.42 -0.58
N GLY A 66 -21.00 -15.94 -1.17
CA GLY A 66 -20.99 -16.37 -2.57
C GLY A 66 -20.67 -15.24 -3.57
N GLN A 67 -20.54 -13.98 -3.08
CA GLN A 67 -20.14 -12.86 -3.92
C GLN A 67 -18.65 -12.99 -4.28
N VAL A 68 -18.30 -12.77 -5.57
CA VAL A 68 -16.89 -12.77 -6.03
C VAL A 68 -16.14 -11.65 -5.33
N GLN A 69 -14.99 -11.98 -4.77
CA GLN A 69 -14.05 -11.07 -4.13
C GLN A 69 -12.87 -10.75 -5.06
N MET A 70 -12.36 -11.75 -5.82
CA MET A 70 -11.27 -11.56 -6.76
C MET A 70 -11.38 -12.55 -7.92
N THR A 71 -10.96 -12.10 -9.10
CA THR A 71 -10.64 -12.96 -10.24
C THR A 71 -9.23 -12.68 -10.71
N GLY A 72 -8.46 -13.71 -11.04
CA GLY A 72 -7.08 -13.54 -11.49
C GLY A 72 -6.53 -14.74 -12.24
N THR A 73 -5.44 -14.50 -12.96
CA THR A 73 -4.72 -15.52 -13.74
C THR A 73 -3.33 -15.75 -13.16
N TYR A 74 -2.95 -17.02 -13.02
CA TYR A 74 -1.67 -17.43 -12.47
C TYR A 74 -0.94 -18.37 -13.44
N LYS A 75 0.39 -18.27 -13.50
CA LYS A 75 1.25 -19.30 -14.12
C LYS A 75 1.38 -20.53 -13.24
N SER A 76 1.41 -20.36 -11.94
CA SER A 76 1.47 -21.41 -10.93
C SER A 76 0.74 -21.00 -9.66
N ILE A 77 0.21 -21.97 -8.93
CA ILE A 77 -0.53 -21.75 -7.68
C ILE A 77 0.37 -22.04 -6.46
N ARG A 78 1.39 -22.84 -6.62
CA ARG A 78 2.33 -23.21 -5.55
C ARG A 78 3.76 -23.32 -6.11
N PRO A 79 4.64 -22.32 -5.84
CA PRO A 79 4.35 -21.02 -5.24
C PRO A 79 3.46 -20.15 -6.15
N ASP A 80 2.73 -19.21 -5.55
CA ASP A 80 1.87 -18.28 -6.28
C ASP A 80 2.69 -17.48 -7.29
N ASN A 81 2.28 -17.51 -8.56
CA ASN A 81 2.86 -16.71 -9.62
C ASN A 81 1.76 -16.04 -10.43
N LYS A 82 1.43 -14.79 -10.04
CA LYS A 82 0.45 -13.94 -10.71
C LYS A 82 0.96 -13.53 -12.09
N ASP A 83 0.17 -13.80 -13.13
CA ASP A 83 0.53 -13.44 -14.51
C ASP A 83 -0.74 -13.21 -15.33
N GLY A 84 -1.08 -11.96 -15.55
CA GLY A 84 -2.29 -11.52 -16.26
C GLY A 84 -3.10 -10.50 -15.47
N GLN A 85 -4.37 -10.36 -15.84
CA GLN A 85 -5.32 -9.45 -15.23
C GLN A 85 -5.82 -9.98 -13.88
N PHE A 86 -5.95 -9.06 -12.91
CA PHE A 86 -6.57 -9.28 -11.62
C PHE A 86 -7.63 -8.23 -11.38
N ILE A 87 -8.84 -8.66 -11.02
CA ILE A 87 -9.97 -7.79 -10.68
C ILE A 87 -10.43 -8.16 -9.28
N TYR A 88 -10.48 -7.16 -8.41
CA TYR A 88 -10.98 -7.27 -7.04
C TYR A 88 -12.32 -6.56 -6.92
N TYR A 89 -13.19 -7.07 -6.09
CA TYR A 89 -14.54 -6.57 -5.89
C TYR A 89 -14.80 -6.29 -4.41
N TYR A 90 -15.59 -5.29 -4.15
CA TYR A 90 -16.20 -5.08 -2.85
C TYR A 90 -17.27 -6.15 -2.57
N ASP A 91 -17.64 -6.31 -1.31
CA ASP A 91 -18.72 -7.20 -0.87
C ASP A 91 -20.11 -6.84 -1.45
N ASN A 92 -20.29 -5.59 -1.93
CA ASN A 92 -21.47 -5.15 -2.66
C ASN A 92 -21.42 -5.48 -4.17
N GLY A 93 -20.42 -6.22 -4.64
CA GLY A 93 -20.22 -6.66 -6.02
C GLY A 93 -19.63 -5.62 -6.97
N ARG A 94 -19.42 -4.37 -6.51
CA ARG A 94 -18.78 -3.35 -7.35
C ARG A 94 -17.29 -3.59 -7.44
N GLN A 95 -16.69 -3.23 -8.56
CA GLN A 95 -15.26 -3.31 -8.77
C GLN A 95 -14.52 -2.40 -7.79
N GLN A 96 -13.48 -2.94 -7.15
CA GLN A 96 -12.62 -2.25 -6.21
C GLN A 96 -11.29 -1.88 -6.84
N ARG A 97 -10.69 -2.84 -7.58
CA ARG A 97 -9.37 -2.70 -8.20
C ARG A 97 -9.28 -3.56 -9.45
N GLU A 98 -8.57 -3.05 -10.43
CA GLU A 98 -8.10 -3.78 -11.60
C GLU A 98 -6.61 -3.52 -11.78
N CYS A 99 -5.83 -4.58 -12.00
CA CYS A 99 -4.40 -4.45 -12.23
C CYS A 99 -3.89 -5.63 -13.04
N PHE A 100 -2.69 -5.45 -13.61
CA PHE A 100 -2.01 -6.47 -14.39
C PHE A 100 -0.69 -6.85 -13.74
N TYR A 101 -0.45 -8.14 -13.65
CA TYR A 101 0.81 -8.71 -13.18
C TYR A 101 1.53 -9.43 -14.30
N LYS A 102 2.84 -9.33 -14.28
CA LYS A 102 3.77 -10.19 -15.01
C LYS A 102 4.74 -10.79 -14.00
N GLU A 103 4.64 -12.11 -13.78
CA GLU A 103 5.51 -12.81 -12.82
C GLU A 103 5.57 -12.15 -11.44
N ASN A 104 4.39 -11.99 -10.81
CA ASN A 104 4.18 -11.31 -9.51
C ASN A 104 4.51 -9.81 -9.47
N THR A 105 4.91 -9.21 -10.59
CA THR A 105 5.28 -7.81 -10.65
C THR A 105 4.20 -7.01 -11.38
N LEU A 106 3.75 -5.88 -10.81
CA LEU A 106 2.78 -4.98 -11.47
C LEU A 106 3.36 -4.50 -12.80
N ASN A 107 2.58 -4.64 -13.89
CA ASN A 107 3.00 -4.28 -15.24
C ASN A 107 1.79 -3.96 -16.12
N GLY A 108 1.56 -2.69 -16.39
CA GLY A 108 0.40 -2.17 -17.12
C GLY A 108 -0.46 -1.26 -16.26
N THR A 109 -1.70 -1.07 -16.68
CA THR A 109 -2.65 -0.17 -16.02
C THR A 109 -3.10 -0.74 -14.68
N PHE A 110 -3.18 0.15 -13.68
CA PHE A 110 -3.71 -0.11 -12.36
C PHE A 110 -4.83 0.89 -12.10
N LYS A 111 -6.04 0.43 -11.78
CA LYS A 111 -7.22 1.25 -11.47
C LYS A 111 -7.82 0.85 -10.14
N GLU A 112 -8.30 1.84 -9.40
CA GLU A 112 -9.11 1.63 -8.20
C GLU A 112 -10.39 2.45 -8.26
N TRP A 113 -11.42 1.95 -7.60
CA TRP A 113 -12.73 2.60 -7.49
C TRP A 113 -13.12 2.74 -6.02
N TYR A 114 -13.87 3.75 -5.72
CA TYR A 114 -14.57 3.88 -4.44
C TYR A 114 -15.69 2.84 -4.33
N ARG A 115 -16.15 2.59 -3.12
CA ARG A 115 -17.29 1.68 -2.88
C ARG A 115 -18.60 2.15 -3.54
N SER A 116 -18.72 3.45 -3.82
CA SER A 116 -19.78 4.05 -4.63
C SER A 116 -19.74 3.62 -6.10
N GLY A 117 -18.59 3.13 -6.59
CA GLY A 117 -18.31 2.78 -7.99
C GLY A 117 -17.65 3.89 -8.79
N GLN A 118 -17.47 5.08 -8.20
CA GLN A 118 -16.71 6.16 -8.83
C GLN A 118 -15.22 5.80 -8.89
N GLN A 119 -14.54 6.11 -10.00
CA GLN A 119 -13.09 5.89 -10.16
C GLN A 119 -12.32 6.72 -9.13
N LYS A 120 -11.36 6.09 -8.46
CA LYS A 120 -10.53 6.68 -7.40
C LYS A 120 -9.14 7.03 -7.90
N ASN A 121 -8.51 6.11 -8.64
CA ASN A 121 -7.21 6.36 -9.24
C ASN A 121 -7.01 5.56 -10.54
N GLU A 122 -6.05 6.02 -11.34
CA GLU A 122 -5.52 5.33 -12.50
C GLU A 122 -4.02 5.60 -12.59
N GLN A 123 -3.25 4.53 -12.79
CA GLN A 123 -1.79 4.57 -12.78
C GLN A 123 -1.25 3.61 -13.83
N GLU A 124 -0.05 3.89 -14.35
CA GLU A 124 0.68 2.97 -15.22
C GLU A 124 1.92 2.45 -14.50
N TYR A 125 2.11 1.12 -14.58
CA TYR A 125 3.26 0.44 -14.01
C TYR A 125 4.09 -0.26 -15.07
N LYS A 126 5.41 -0.22 -14.91
CA LYS A 126 6.35 -1.01 -15.68
C LYS A 126 7.37 -1.64 -14.74
N ASN A 127 7.42 -2.99 -14.72
CA ASN A 127 8.32 -3.74 -13.83
C ASN A 127 8.21 -3.32 -12.35
N GLY A 128 7.00 -3.12 -11.86
CA GLY A 128 6.71 -2.75 -10.47
C GLY A 128 6.88 -1.28 -10.12
N LEU A 129 7.39 -0.47 -11.03
CA LEU A 129 7.57 0.97 -10.83
C LEU A 129 6.50 1.76 -11.59
N LEU A 130 6.06 2.90 -11.01
CA LEU A 130 5.22 3.86 -11.72
C LEU A 130 5.97 4.37 -12.96
N ASP A 131 5.37 4.21 -14.14
CA ASP A 131 5.99 4.63 -15.41
C ASP A 131 4.89 5.05 -16.40
N GLY A 132 4.48 6.30 -16.34
CA GLY A 132 3.39 6.83 -17.15
C GLY A 132 2.53 7.86 -16.42
N PRO A 133 1.29 8.07 -16.88
CA PRO A 133 0.34 8.96 -16.23
C PRO A 133 -0.14 8.38 -14.91
N TYR A 134 -0.43 9.30 -13.99
CA TYR A 134 -1.02 9.04 -12.68
C TYR A 134 -2.16 10.03 -12.47
N LYS A 135 -3.38 9.55 -12.19
CA LYS A 135 -4.54 10.39 -11.94
C LYS A 135 -5.30 9.90 -10.71
N THR A 136 -5.82 10.84 -9.93
CA THR A 136 -6.74 10.54 -8.82
C THR A 136 -7.96 11.43 -8.88
N TRP A 137 -9.09 10.89 -8.45
CA TRP A 137 -10.37 11.57 -8.39
C TRP A 137 -10.93 11.53 -6.97
N ARG A 138 -11.79 12.46 -6.63
CA ARG A 138 -12.61 12.42 -5.43
C ARG A 138 -13.82 11.51 -5.64
N GLU A 139 -14.54 11.20 -4.59
CA GLU A 139 -15.71 10.32 -4.66
C GLU A 139 -16.89 10.95 -5.42
N ASP A 140 -16.95 12.28 -5.53
CA ASP A 140 -17.88 13.01 -6.39
C ASP A 140 -17.52 12.97 -7.89
N GLY A 141 -16.38 12.38 -8.25
CA GLY A 141 -15.87 12.26 -9.60
C GLY A 141 -15.00 13.42 -10.06
N SER A 142 -14.83 14.47 -9.26
CA SER A 142 -13.95 15.60 -9.60
C SER A 142 -12.48 15.15 -9.61
N LEU A 143 -11.71 15.63 -10.58
CA LEU A 143 -10.27 15.36 -10.66
C LEU A 143 -9.57 16.00 -9.46
N LYS A 144 -8.79 15.22 -8.72
CA LYS A 144 -8.04 15.67 -7.54
C LYS A 144 -6.59 15.98 -7.88
N MET A 145 -5.96 15.11 -8.69
CA MET A 145 -4.55 15.23 -9.02
C MET A 145 -4.25 14.51 -10.33
N GLU A 146 -3.32 15.06 -11.09
CA GLU A 146 -2.65 14.38 -12.20
C GLU A 146 -1.14 14.60 -12.14
N ALA A 147 -0.39 13.57 -12.50
CA ALA A 147 1.06 13.59 -12.51
C ALA A 147 1.61 12.67 -13.61
N ARG A 148 2.90 12.80 -13.88
CA ARG A 148 3.64 11.88 -14.75
C ARG A 148 4.85 11.32 -14.01
N TYR A 149 5.06 10.01 -14.15
CA TYR A 149 6.17 9.30 -13.55
C TYR A 149 7.02 8.61 -14.65
N VAL A 150 8.30 8.47 -14.39
CA VAL A 150 9.24 7.66 -15.18
C VAL A 150 10.09 6.87 -14.19
N LYS A 151 10.04 5.53 -14.26
CA LYS A 151 10.78 4.62 -13.36
C LYS A 151 10.59 4.90 -11.87
N GLY A 152 9.38 5.28 -11.47
CA GLY A 152 9.01 5.57 -10.08
C GLY A 152 9.23 7.01 -9.65
N GLU A 153 9.95 7.84 -10.44
CA GLU A 153 10.23 9.24 -10.12
C GLU A 153 9.25 10.17 -10.84
N LYS A 154 8.82 11.26 -10.18
CA LYS A 154 8.04 12.32 -10.84
C LYS A 154 8.87 12.94 -11.97
N ASN A 155 8.32 12.94 -13.18
CA ASN A 155 8.98 13.47 -14.35
C ASN A 155 7.96 14.08 -15.31
N GLY A 156 7.92 15.41 -15.38
CA GLY A 156 6.92 16.17 -16.09
C GLY A 156 5.97 16.93 -15.15
N SER A 157 4.75 17.22 -15.62
CA SER A 157 3.79 17.99 -14.87
C SER A 157 3.20 17.22 -13.67
N PHE A 158 3.00 17.95 -12.58
CA PHE A 158 2.28 17.52 -11.39
C PHE A 158 1.26 18.61 -11.05
N LYS A 159 -0.03 18.30 -11.14
CA LYS A 159 -1.10 19.25 -10.89
C LYS A 159 -2.07 18.72 -9.85
N THR A 160 -2.57 19.61 -9.01
CA THR A 160 -3.69 19.35 -8.10
C THR A 160 -4.83 20.33 -8.38
N TYR A 161 -6.02 19.96 -7.93
CA TYR A 161 -7.24 20.69 -8.25
C TYR A 161 -8.10 20.90 -7.00
N TYR A 162 -8.72 22.06 -6.88
CA TYR A 162 -9.82 22.31 -5.97
C TYR A 162 -11.07 21.51 -6.37
N GLU A 163 -12.05 21.43 -5.47
CA GLU A 163 -13.33 20.75 -5.76
C GLU A 163 -14.11 21.41 -6.91
N ASN A 164 -13.95 22.71 -7.09
CA ASN A 164 -14.55 23.45 -8.21
C ASN A 164 -13.83 23.24 -9.55
N GLY A 165 -12.79 22.40 -9.60
CA GLY A 165 -12.01 22.08 -10.80
C GLY A 165 -10.89 23.07 -11.13
N GLN A 166 -10.76 24.17 -10.40
CA GLN A 166 -9.63 25.10 -10.56
C GLN A 166 -8.32 24.46 -10.11
N ILE A 167 -7.23 24.79 -10.80
CA ILE A 167 -5.89 24.32 -10.44
C ILE A 167 -5.47 24.92 -9.10
N THR A 168 -5.10 24.09 -8.13
CA THR A 168 -4.46 24.51 -6.88
C THR A 168 -2.97 24.69 -7.07
N ARG A 169 -2.37 23.82 -7.89
CA ARG A 169 -0.93 23.71 -8.09
C ARG A 169 -0.62 23.25 -9.50
N ASN A 170 0.46 23.76 -10.05
CA ASN A 170 1.06 23.29 -11.30
C ASN A 170 2.59 23.30 -11.16
N ASP A 171 3.15 22.16 -10.84
CA ASP A 171 4.58 21.97 -10.65
C ASP A 171 5.18 21.21 -11.85
N LEU A 172 6.43 21.48 -12.17
CA LEU A 172 7.23 20.75 -13.13
C LEU A 172 8.36 20.03 -12.38
N TYR A 173 8.42 18.70 -12.55
CA TYR A 173 9.44 17.85 -11.96
C TYR A 173 10.35 17.25 -13.02
N GLN A 174 11.62 17.04 -12.65
CA GLN A 174 12.60 16.24 -13.38
C GLN A 174 13.30 15.33 -12.38
N SER A 175 13.06 14.01 -12.49
CA SER A 175 13.59 12.99 -11.58
C SER A 175 13.41 13.36 -10.09
N ASP A 176 12.14 13.51 -9.68
CA ASP A 176 11.68 13.95 -8.34
C ASP A 176 12.15 15.34 -7.89
N ARG A 177 13.01 16.01 -8.66
CA ARG A 177 13.44 17.36 -8.35
C ARG A 177 12.44 18.37 -8.93
N LEU A 178 11.91 19.24 -8.06
CA LEU A 178 11.10 20.38 -8.49
C LEU A 178 11.98 21.34 -9.31
N VAL A 179 11.55 21.60 -10.55
CA VAL A 179 12.19 22.56 -11.48
C VAL A 179 11.52 23.92 -11.37
N GLU A 180 10.19 23.93 -11.38
CA GLU A 180 9.35 25.11 -11.32
C GLU A 180 8.02 24.76 -10.68
N GLY A 181 7.38 25.69 -9.97
CA GLY A 181 6.11 25.44 -9.33
C GLY A 181 5.30 26.70 -9.12
N PHE A 182 3.99 26.57 -9.32
CA PHE A 182 3.03 27.63 -9.16
C PHE A 182 1.87 27.14 -8.29
N CYS A 183 1.40 27.99 -7.40
CA CYS A 183 0.20 27.77 -6.61
C CYS A 183 -0.84 28.86 -6.92
N PHE A 184 -2.11 28.48 -6.81
CA PHE A 184 -3.23 29.33 -7.15
C PHE A 184 -4.28 29.28 -6.04
N THR A 185 -5.03 30.37 -5.91
CA THR A 185 -6.23 30.42 -5.05
C THR A 185 -7.39 29.68 -5.71
N GLN A 186 -8.48 29.47 -4.97
CA GLN A 186 -9.71 28.85 -5.48
C GLN A 186 -10.39 29.69 -6.59
N SER A 187 -10.08 30.98 -6.68
CA SER A 187 -10.51 31.86 -7.78
C SER A 187 -9.58 31.83 -9.00
N GLY A 188 -8.46 31.09 -8.93
CA GLY A 188 -7.48 30.96 -10.02
C GLY A 188 -6.37 32.00 -10.00
N GLU A 189 -6.34 32.91 -9.00
CA GLU A 189 -5.28 33.92 -8.87
C GLU A 189 -3.97 33.28 -8.37
N PRO A 190 -2.79 33.67 -8.90
CA PRO A 190 -1.52 33.22 -8.37
C PRO A 190 -1.35 33.55 -6.89
N THR A 191 -0.69 32.67 -6.15
CA THR A 191 -0.36 32.86 -4.74
C THR A 191 1.09 32.47 -4.47
N GLU A 192 1.57 32.77 -3.24
CA GLU A 192 2.90 32.33 -2.83
C GLU A 192 3.02 30.80 -2.94
N TYR A 193 4.16 30.36 -3.48
CA TYR A 193 4.44 28.93 -3.59
C TYR A 193 4.65 28.27 -2.23
N PHE A 194 4.04 27.12 -2.03
CA PHE A 194 4.29 26.24 -0.88
C PHE A 194 4.54 24.79 -1.33
N PRO A 195 5.40 24.02 -0.62
CA PRO A 195 5.66 22.63 -0.97
C PRO A 195 4.40 21.77 -0.92
N TYR A 196 4.29 20.77 -1.83
CA TYR A 196 3.16 19.83 -1.83
C TYR A 196 3.03 19.08 -0.51
N ILE A 197 4.16 18.63 0.06
CA ILE A 197 4.21 18.02 1.39
C ILE A 197 5.10 18.87 2.28
N VAL A 198 4.54 19.30 3.40
CA VAL A 198 5.29 19.88 4.51
C VAL A 198 5.33 18.84 5.62
N MET A 199 6.54 18.34 5.91
CA MET A 199 6.70 17.31 6.94
C MET A 199 6.38 17.84 8.34
N PRO A 200 5.76 17.01 9.20
CA PRO A 200 5.59 17.35 10.60
C PRO A 200 6.94 17.67 11.27
N LYS A 201 6.91 18.53 12.27
CA LYS A 201 8.11 18.90 13.00
C LYS A 201 7.94 18.63 14.50
N PHE A 202 8.94 18.03 15.13
CA PHE A 202 9.04 18.02 16.59
C PHE A 202 9.13 19.47 17.08
N ARG A 203 8.52 19.80 18.22
CA ARG A 203 8.33 21.21 18.65
C ARG A 203 9.64 22.02 18.64
N ASP A 204 10.74 21.40 19.09
CA ASP A 204 12.07 22.03 19.13
C ASP A 204 13.00 21.52 18.01
N GLY A 205 12.39 21.07 16.89
CA GLY A 205 13.10 20.55 15.73
C GLY A 205 13.84 19.25 15.98
N SER A 206 14.81 18.93 15.11
CA SER A 206 15.59 17.70 15.20
C SER A 206 16.44 17.62 16.47
N THR A 207 16.94 18.74 16.94
CA THR A 207 17.73 18.82 18.20
C THR A 207 16.86 18.48 19.41
N GLY A 208 15.63 19.02 19.46
CA GLY A 208 14.68 18.70 20.53
C GLY A 208 14.26 17.25 20.52
N LEU A 209 13.97 16.69 19.33
CA LEU A 209 13.68 15.28 19.17
C LEU A 209 14.82 14.38 19.69
N ARG A 210 16.05 14.68 19.29
CA ARG A 210 17.24 13.93 19.76
C ARG A 210 17.38 14.00 21.27
N LYS A 211 17.25 15.19 21.87
CA LYS A 211 17.30 15.35 23.33
C LYS A 211 16.21 14.54 24.03
N PHE A 212 15.00 14.61 23.53
CA PHE A 212 13.87 13.84 24.08
C PHE A 212 14.15 12.33 24.05
N ILE A 213 14.58 11.81 22.89
CA ILE A 213 14.93 10.39 22.76
C ILE A 213 16.00 10.00 23.77
N ILE A 214 17.09 10.76 23.88
CA ILE A 214 18.20 10.48 24.84
C ILE A 214 17.70 10.49 26.29
N GLN A 215 16.78 11.38 26.66
CA GLN A 215 16.25 11.49 28.01
C GLN A 215 15.30 10.33 28.36
N GLU A 216 14.47 9.91 27.40
CA GLU A 216 13.46 8.89 27.64
C GLU A 216 13.94 7.46 27.36
N LEU A 217 15.01 7.29 26.57
CA LEU A 217 15.51 5.98 26.16
C LEU A 217 16.11 5.23 27.33
N LYS A 218 15.60 4.03 27.59
CA LYS A 218 16.14 3.08 28.56
C LYS A 218 16.87 1.98 27.82
N TYR A 219 18.18 1.88 28.07
CA TYR A 219 18.95 0.82 27.45
C TYR A 219 18.52 -0.54 28.00
N PRO A 220 18.08 -1.51 27.16
CA PRO A 220 17.65 -2.82 27.61
C PRO A 220 18.75 -3.54 28.42
N PRO A 221 18.45 -4.07 29.62
CA PRO A 221 19.45 -4.69 30.49
C PRO A 221 20.22 -5.84 29.84
N GLU A 222 19.54 -6.64 29.03
CA GLU A 222 20.12 -7.76 28.29
C GLU A 222 21.17 -7.30 27.27
N ALA A 223 20.83 -6.26 26.51
CA ALA A 223 21.75 -5.67 25.53
C ALA A 223 22.94 -5.03 26.22
N LYS A 224 22.74 -4.31 27.36
CA LYS A 224 23.78 -3.68 28.12
C LYS A 224 24.78 -4.71 28.70
N LYS A 225 24.26 -5.82 29.24
CA LYS A 225 25.07 -6.92 29.78
C LYS A 225 25.93 -7.60 28.72
N SER A 226 25.39 -7.68 27.49
CA SER A 226 26.08 -8.34 26.37
C SER A 226 26.87 -7.41 25.48
N GLY A 227 26.96 -6.10 25.81
CA GLY A 227 27.64 -5.11 25.00
C GLY A 227 27.10 -4.92 23.60
N VAL A 228 25.80 -5.15 23.39
CA VAL A 228 25.16 -5.14 22.06
C VAL A 228 24.56 -3.78 21.76
N GLU A 229 24.96 -3.15 20.68
CA GLU A 229 24.40 -1.92 20.11
C GLU A 229 23.47 -2.23 18.94
N GLY A 230 22.64 -1.26 18.54
CA GLY A 230 21.73 -1.43 17.42
C GLY A 230 20.94 -0.15 17.09
N TYR A 231 20.06 -0.27 16.11
CA TYR A 231 19.13 0.80 15.78
C TYR A 231 17.78 0.21 15.41
N VAL A 232 16.73 1.01 15.59
CA VAL A 232 15.37 0.67 15.23
C VAL A 232 14.78 1.81 14.40
N ILE A 233 14.15 1.50 13.30
CA ILE A 233 13.42 2.47 12.49
C ILE A 233 11.94 2.33 12.81
N VAL A 234 11.36 3.39 13.37
CA VAL A 234 9.93 3.47 13.68
C VAL A 234 9.25 4.41 12.70
N VAL A 235 8.16 3.96 12.08
CA VAL A 235 7.24 4.79 11.32
C VAL A 235 5.97 5.04 12.15
N PHE A 236 5.44 6.26 12.10
CA PHE A 236 4.18 6.62 12.73
C PHE A 236 3.51 7.74 11.96
N THR A 237 2.23 7.96 12.20
CA THR A 237 1.48 9.08 11.63
C THR A 237 1.41 10.23 12.63
N VAL A 238 1.67 11.46 12.17
CA VAL A 238 1.31 12.67 12.92
C VAL A 238 -0.02 13.18 12.37
N ASP A 239 -1.06 13.17 13.22
CA ASP A 239 -2.40 13.61 12.84
C ASP A 239 -2.49 15.15 12.70
N GLU A 240 -3.65 15.67 12.27
CA GLU A 240 -3.89 17.11 12.09
C GLU A 240 -3.79 17.91 13.39
N LYS A 241 -3.88 17.25 14.54
CA LYS A 241 -3.77 17.83 15.88
C LYS A 241 -2.35 17.72 16.45
N GLY A 242 -1.43 17.10 15.70
CA GLY A 242 -0.05 16.86 16.10
C GLY A 242 0.15 15.62 16.97
N ASN A 243 -0.85 14.76 17.16
CA ASN A 243 -0.68 13.53 17.94
C ASN A 243 -0.01 12.45 17.10
N VAL A 244 0.85 11.67 17.74
CA VAL A 244 1.44 10.46 17.17
C VAL A 244 0.40 9.34 17.18
N LYS A 245 0.26 8.63 16.07
CA LYS A 245 -0.67 7.52 15.85
C LYS A 245 0.04 6.35 15.18
N ASP A 246 -0.41 5.16 15.54
CA ASP A 246 -0.08 3.89 14.90
C ASP A 246 1.43 3.67 14.68
N PRO A 247 2.28 3.78 15.74
CA PRO A 247 3.70 3.54 15.58
C PRO A 247 3.98 2.05 15.28
N GLN A 248 4.82 1.83 14.26
CA GLN A 248 5.18 0.49 13.79
C GLN A 248 6.69 0.41 13.55
N ILE A 249 7.26 -0.78 13.77
CA ILE A 249 8.65 -1.07 13.43
C ILE A 249 8.74 -1.38 11.93
N VAL A 250 9.59 -0.64 11.24
CA VAL A 250 9.92 -0.89 9.82
C VAL A 250 11.18 -1.74 9.71
N ASN A 251 12.15 -1.46 10.58
CA ASN A 251 13.39 -2.21 10.69
C ASN A 251 13.86 -2.23 12.14
N GLY A 252 14.20 -3.42 12.65
CA GLY A 252 14.68 -3.61 14.00
C GLY A 252 15.12 -5.05 14.19
N ASP A 253 16.36 -5.23 14.64
CA ASP A 253 17.02 -6.55 14.68
C ASP A 253 16.67 -7.38 15.92
N ARG A 254 16.08 -6.77 16.98
CA ARG A 254 15.90 -7.42 18.28
C ARG A 254 14.65 -6.90 18.99
N ASP A 255 13.87 -7.81 19.53
CA ASP A 255 12.58 -7.51 20.16
C ASP A 255 12.70 -6.50 21.30
N TYR A 256 13.70 -6.65 22.17
CA TYR A 256 13.91 -5.71 23.29
C TYR A 256 14.24 -4.27 22.84
N PHE A 257 14.92 -4.08 21.70
CA PHE A 257 15.13 -2.75 21.11
C PHE A 257 13.83 -2.23 20.46
N ASN A 258 13.08 -3.11 19.78
CA ASN A 258 11.81 -2.77 19.16
C ASN A 258 10.79 -2.30 20.20
N GLU A 259 10.65 -3.03 21.31
CA GLU A 259 9.74 -2.68 22.41
C GLU A 259 10.10 -1.33 23.03
N GLU A 260 11.39 -1.09 23.33
CA GLU A 260 11.81 0.18 23.89
C GLU A 260 11.64 1.35 22.91
N ALA A 261 11.94 1.14 21.63
CA ALA A 261 11.73 2.16 20.60
C ALA A 261 10.25 2.55 20.48
N LEU A 262 9.33 1.57 20.46
CA LEU A 262 7.87 1.82 20.46
C LEU A 262 7.43 2.55 21.73
N ARG A 263 7.97 2.16 22.90
CA ARG A 263 7.69 2.83 24.17
C ARG A 263 8.06 4.32 24.11
N VAL A 264 9.25 4.64 23.63
CA VAL A 264 9.75 6.03 23.51
C VAL A 264 8.88 6.83 22.52
N VAL A 265 8.54 6.27 21.37
CA VAL A 265 7.69 6.94 20.36
C VAL A 265 6.29 7.23 20.92
N ASN A 266 5.72 6.31 21.70
CA ASN A 266 4.43 6.51 22.36
C ASN A 266 4.44 7.61 23.44
N LEU A 267 5.62 8.04 23.92
CA LEU A 267 5.77 9.15 24.85
C LEU A 267 5.97 10.51 24.15
N PHE A 268 6.08 10.54 22.81
CA PHE A 268 6.31 11.80 22.11
C PHE A 268 5.21 12.82 22.43
N PRO A 269 5.58 14.07 22.75
CA PRO A 269 4.62 15.16 22.89
C PRO A 269 4.00 15.48 21.53
N LYS A 270 3.05 16.42 21.52
CA LYS A 270 2.46 16.91 20.28
C LYS A 270 3.52 17.53 19.37
N TRP A 271 3.49 17.14 18.13
CA TRP A 271 4.28 17.68 17.02
C TRP A 271 3.57 18.88 16.39
N ILE A 272 4.29 19.68 15.63
CA ILE A 272 3.70 20.63 14.68
C ILE A 272 3.22 19.77 13.50
N PRO A 273 1.91 19.80 13.16
CA PRO A 273 1.36 18.96 12.09
C PRO A 273 1.98 19.25 10.73
N GLY A 274 1.99 18.25 9.90
CA GLY A 274 2.33 18.38 8.49
C GLY A 274 1.19 18.95 7.65
N LYS A 275 1.50 19.25 6.39
CA LYS A 275 0.50 19.66 5.40
C LYS A 275 0.67 18.90 4.10
N VAL A 276 -0.44 18.65 3.44
CA VAL A 276 -0.48 18.14 2.06
C VAL A 276 -1.25 19.16 1.23
N ASP A 277 -0.61 19.68 0.21
CA ASP A 277 -1.17 20.74 -0.67
C ASP A 277 -1.72 21.96 0.08
N GLY A 278 -0.95 22.41 1.08
CA GLY A 278 -1.31 23.55 1.95
C GLY A 278 -2.29 23.23 3.07
N ILE A 279 -2.96 22.09 3.05
CA ILE A 279 -3.97 21.67 4.04
C ILE A 279 -3.31 20.82 5.12
N THR A 280 -3.54 21.18 6.41
CA THR A 280 -3.11 20.34 7.53
C THR A 280 -3.70 18.94 7.39
N SER A 281 -2.84 17.94 7.36
CA SER A 281 -3.21 16.54 7.03
C SER A 281 -2.36 15.57 7.81
N PRO A 282 -2.83 14.32 8.03
CA PRO A 282 -2.00 13.27 8.59
C PRO A 282 -0.82 12.99 7.67
N VAL A 283 0.39 12.94 8.23
CA VAL A 283 1.62 12.66 7.48
C VAL A 283 2.43 11.60 8.23
N HIS A 284 2.94 10.63 7.47
CA HIS A 284 3.85 9.62 8.02
C HIS A 284 5.23 10.20 8.26
N VAL A 285 5.78 9.87 9.42
CA VAL A 285 7.14 10.25 9.84
C VAL A 285 7.91 9.00 10.16
N THR A 286 9.16 8.95 9.72
CA THR A 286 10.10 7.87 10.04
C THR A 286 11.19 8.42 10.95
N VAL A 287 11.42 7.76 12.09
CA VAL A 287 12.44 8.17 13.06
C VAL A 287 13.36 6.99 13.36
N PRO A 288 14.67 7.12 13.13
CA PRO A 288 15.66 6.16 13.61
C PRO A 288 15.93 6.39 15.11
N ILE A 289 15.92 5.32 15.90
CA ILE A 289 16.29 5.30 17.32
C ILE A 289 17.54 4.45 17.47
N GLU A 290 18.63 5.09 17.86
CA GLU A 290 19.94 4.45 18.02
C GLU A 290 20.16 4.04 19.48
N PHE A 291 20.63 2.81 19.68
CA PHE A 291 21.08 2.26 20.97
C PHE A 291 22.59 2.15 20.95
N ARG A 292 23.27 3.06 21.67
CA ARG A 292 24.74 3.08 21.79
C ARG A 292 25.15 3.00 23.24
N LEU A 293 26.23 2.27 23.52
CA LEU A 293 26.88 2.21 24.82
C LEU A 293 27.91 3.34 24.91
N HIS A 294 27.83 4.11 25.98
CA HIS A 294 28.77 5.18 26.29
C HIS A 294 29.65 4.79 27.46
#